data_42e9c082a207561e7accc652768c742e
#
_entry.id   42e9c082a207561e7accc652768c742e
#
_cell.length_a   1.000
_cell.length_b   1.000
_cell.length_c   1.000
_cell.angle_alpha   90.00
_cell.angle_beta   90.00
_cell.angle_gamma   90.00
#
_symmetry.space_group_name_H-M   'P 1'
#
loop_
_entity.id
_entity.type
_entity.pdbx_description
1 polymer ?
#
loop_
_entity_poly.entity_id
_entity_poly.type
_entity_poly.pdbx_seq_one_letter_code
_entity_poly.pdbx_strand_id
1 'polypeptide(L)'
;MMVLLTRLGLVLVLVLSTALTAQANTSHTRAVMVPDSGTYSRTISTQSPDAQNFFDQGLRLAWGFYFPESIASYQQASLFDPDHPMPYWGIAHAAGPNPNSRYAQMPDDPQGAGLAAIEAALARIDRATPMEAALIRALCVFYDAVIISDAGERDRAYLAQMRALNKKYPNDPDVTALYAGSFMSIRRWDYWDKRGQAKGETLAVAEALEHVINQGGVHPGVYHLHIHLIEASLEPERAMVSADALEATLPIGGHVVHMPAHIFVRVGDYQRAIDNNLRSLAVDKRFAEHWGELPLPTIGTYPLSHKIHAGHALDFVRYAATMQGSSELAIRSAKQMAAAMKLHGTPMGRMQKRLAAPWVTLKIC
;
A
#
# COMPACT_ATOMS: atom_id res chain seq x y z
N MET A 1 -18.12 -3.33 75.42
CA MET A 1 -18.52 -2.36 74.41
C MET A 1 -17.29 -2.07 73.48
N MET A 2 -16.70 -3.10 72.90
CA MET A 2 -15.43 -2.99 72.07
C MET A 2 -15.24 -4.14 71.08
N VAL A 3 -16.29 -4.55 70.36
CA VAL A 3 -16.25 -5.61 69.33
C VAL A 3 -17.07 -5.24 68.09
N LEU A 4 -17.63 -4.01 68.02
CA LEU A 4 -18.52 -3.65 66.89
C LEU A 4 -17.90 -2.67 65.85
N LEU A 5 -16.63 -2.28 65.99
CA LEU A 5 -15.98 -1.28 65.10
C LEU A 5 -15.00 -1.88 64.06
N THR A 6 -14.76 -3.21 64.10
CA THR A 6 -13.77 -3.86 63.19
C THR A 6 -14.39 -4.54 61.97
N ARG A 7 -15.72 -4.55 61.81
CA ARG A 7 -16.37 -5.19 60.63
C ARG A 7 -16.86 -4.22 59.56
N LEU A 8 -16.85 -2.91 59.77
CA LEU A 8 -17.20 -1.95 58.72
C LEU A 8 -16.01 -1.47 57.87
N GLY A 9 -14.79 -1.67 58.34
CA GLY A 9 -13.59 -1.24 57.58
C GLY A 9 -13.20 -2.17 56.44
N LEU A 10 -13.59 -3.46 56.50
CA LEU A 10 -13.15 -4.45 55.47
C LEU A 10 -14.06 -4.48 54.25
N VAL A 11 -15.29 -4.00 54.34
CA VAL A 11 -16.23 -3.99 53.20
C VAL A 11 -16.02 -2.78 52.29
N LEU A 12 -15.47 -1.67 52.80
CA LEU A 12 -15.23 -0.47 52.02
C LEU A 12 -13.97 -0.56 51.15
N VAL A 13 -12.99 -1.38 51.51
CA VAL A 13 -11.75 -1.57 50.74
C VAL A 13 -11.96 -2.53 49.57
N LEU A 14 -12.89 -3.49 49.66
CA LEU A 14 -13.19 -4.41 48.56
C LEU A 14 -14.05 -3.79 47.47
N VAL A 15 -14.84 -2.74 47.75
CA VAL A 15 -15.67 -2.08 46.73
C VAL A 15 -14.88 -1.04 45.94
N LEU A 16 -13.80 -0.47 46.52
CA LEU A 16 -12.91 0.43 45.76
C LEU A 16 -11.94 -0.28 44.82
N SER A 17 -11.59 -1.54 45.09
CA SER A 17 -10.68 -2.30 44.20
C SER A 17 -11.35 -2.86 42.96
N THR A 18 -12.67 -2.99 42.92
CA THR A 18 -13.42 -3.44 41.74
C THR A 18 -13.80 -2.30 40.79
N ALA A 19 -13.76 -1.05 41.24
CA ALA A 19 -14.05 0.12 40.41
C ALA A 19 -12.82 0.61 39.61
N LEU A 20 -11.61 0.23 40.00
CA LEU A 20 -10.38 0.64 39.30
C LEU A 20 -9.96 -0.30 38.14
N THR A 21 -10.57 -1.49 37.99
CA THR A 21 -10.25 -2.41 36.93
C THR A 21 -11.12 -2.28 35.66
N ALA A 22 -12.18 -1.45 35.73
CA ALA A 22 -13.10 -1.24 34.60
C ALA A 22 -12.73 -0.05 33.71
N GLN A 23 -11.66 0.70 34.00
CA GLN A 23 -11.31 1.93 33.28
C GLN A 23 -10.01 1.83 32.49
N ALA A 24 -9.45 0.64 32.33
CA ALA A 24 -8.18 0.42 31.62
C ALA A 24 -8.33 -0.22 30.23
N ASN A 25 -9.52 -0.19 29.63
CA ASN A 25 -9.73 -0.78 28.31
C ASN A 25 -10.51 0.12 27.34
N THR A 26 -10.17 1.40 27.29
CA THR A 26 -10.33 2.13 26.02
C THR A 26 -9.14 1.73 25.17
N SER A 27 -9.21 0.53 24.60
CA SER A 27 -8.30 0.09 23.57
C SER A 27 -8.27 1.17 22.49
N HIS A 28 -7.12 1.80 22.30
CA HIS A 28 -6.91 2.73 21.20
C HIS A 28 -7.01 1.94 19.89
N THR A 29 -8.23 1.76 19.38
CA THR A 29 -8.43 1.13 18.07
C THR A 29 -7.70 1.95 17.02
N ARG A 30 -6.72 1.35 16.35
CA ARG A 30 -5.92 1.98 15.31
C ARG A 30 -6.49 1.70 13.93
N ALA A 31 -7.09 0.53 13.75
CA ALA A 31 -7.67 0.08 12.49
C ALA A 31 -8.94 -0.72 12.74
N VAL A 32 -9.83 -0.74 11.77
CA VAL A 32 -10.97 -1.66 11.68
C VAL A 32 -10.63 -2.76 10.67
N MET A 33 -11.25 -3.93 10.82
CA MET A 33 -11.24 -4.94 9.76
C MET A 33 -12.14 -4.48 8.62
N VAL A 34 -11.56 -4.25 7.46
CA VAL A 34 -12.27 -3.80 6.27
C VAL A 34 -12.79 -5.03 5.51
N PRO A 35 -14.11 -5.17 5.28
CA PRO A 35 -14.66 -6.26 4.50
C PRO A 35 -14.14 -6.19 3.05
N ASP A 36 -14.09 -7.34 2.38
CA ASP A 36 -13.59 -7.46 1.00
C ASP A 36 -12.14 -6.94 0.80
N SER A 37 -11.34 -6.95 1.88
CA SER A 37 -9.91 -6.60 1.79
C SER A 37 -9.05 -7.71 1.17
N GLY A 38 -9.67 -8.71 0.54
CA GLY A 38 -8.99 -9.83 -0.09
C GLY A 38 -8.64 -10.97 0.88
N THR A 39 -8.05 -12.03 0.33
CA THR A 39 -7.76 -13.26 1.07
C THR A 39 -6.27 -13.58 1.19
N TYR A 40 -5.40 -12.77 0.58
CA TYR A 40 -3.97 -12.99 0.68
C TYR A 40 -3.51 -12.92 2.14
N SER A 41 -2.72 -13.91 2.54
CA SER A 41 -2.16 -14.03 3.89
C SER A 41 -0.70 -14.45 3.82
N ARG A 42 0.12 -13.84 4.66
CA ARG A 42 1.46 -14.31 4.97
C ARG A 42 1.50 -14.74 6.42
N THR A 43 1.59 -16.04 6.66
CA THR A 43 1.72 -16.57 8.02
C THR A 43 2.95 -15.99 8.68
N ILE A 44 2.78 -15.35 9.85
CA ILE A 44 3.84 -14.93 10.76
C ILE A 44 3.84 -15.81 12.01
N SER A 45 4.94 -15.82 12.76
CA SER A 45 5.13 -16.73 13.89
C SER A 45 4.36 -16.33 15.16
N THR A 46 3.30 -15.52 15.03
CA THR A 46 2.43 -15.14 16.16
C THR A 46 1.49 -16.26 16.59
N GLN A 47 1.12 -16.27 17.87
CA GLN A 47 0.07 -17.14 18.41
C GLN A 47 -1.28 -16.42 18.51
N SER A 48 -1.34 -15.12 18.18
CA SER A 48 -2.56 -14.31 18.23
C SER A 48 -3.24 -14.29 16.86
N PRO A 49 -4.45 -14.88 16.71
CA PRO A 49 -5.21 -14.81 15.46
C PRO A 49 -5.52 -13.37 15.05
N ASP A 50 -5.79 -12.49 16.03
CA ASP A 50 -6.09 -11.08 15.76
C ASP A 50 -4.85 -10.32 15.26
N ALA A 51 -3.67 -10.61 15.83
CA ALA A 51 -2.41 -10.06 15.31
C ALA A 51 -2.16 -10.51 13.87
N GLN A 52 -2.39 -11.80 13.56
CA GLN A 52 -2.28 -12.33 12.19
C GLN A 52 -3.26 -11.64 11.24
N ASN A 53 -4.53 -11.53 11.63
CA ASN A 53 -5.57 -10.93 10.78
C ASN A 53 -5.28 -9.46 10.42
N PHE A 54 -4.88 -8.66 11.42
CA PHE A 54 -4.50 -7.26 11.18
C PHE A 54 -3.17 -7.12 10.44
N PHE A 55 -2.22 -8.03 10.65
CA PHE A 55 -1.00 -8.09 9.86
C PHE A 55 -1.31 -8.35 8.37
N ASP A 56 -2.15 -9.33 8.09
CA ASP A 56 -2.57 -9.67 6.72
C ASP A 56 -3.31 -8.52 6.03
N GLN A 57 -4.22 -7.85 6.76
CA GLN A 57 -4.86 -6.64 6.24
C GLN A 57 -3.83 -5.55 5.94
N GLY A 58 -2.91 -5.31 6.87
CA GLY A 58 -1.83 -4.34 6.67
C GLY A 58 -1.00 -4.65 5.42
N LEU A 59 -0.69 -5.92 5.20
CA LEU A 59 0.08 -6.37 4.05
C LEU A 59 -0.66 -6.17 2.73
N ARG A 60 -1.94 -6.55 2.65
CA ARG A 60 -2.78 -6.33 1.47
C ARG A 60 -2.93 -4.85 1.14
N LEU A 61 -3.15 -4.01 2.16
CA LEU A 61 -3.26 -2.56 2.00
C LEU A 61 -1.94 -1.94 1.55
N ALA A 62 -0.78 -2.41 2.07
CA ALA A 62 0.54 -1.96 1.61
C ALA A 62 0.73 -2.23 0.11
N TRP A 63 0.40 -3.43 -0.35
CA TRP A 63 0.47 -3.80 -1.77
C TRP A 63 -0.55 -3.06 -2.65
N GLY A 64 -1.65 -2.58 -2.06
CA GLY A 64 -2.61 -1.69 -2.70
C GLY A 64 -2.23 -0.20 -2.64
N PHE A 65 -1.09 0.15 -2.03
CA PHE A 65 -0.61 1.51 -1.79
C PHE A 65 -1.47 2.34 -0.82
N TYR A 66 -2.29 1.69 0.00
CA TYR A 66 -3.00 2.30 1.13
C TYR A 66 -2.10 2.32 2.38
N PHE A 67 -0.98 3.04 2.28
CA PHE A 67 0.08 2.99 3.29
C PHE A 67 -0.34 3.48 4.68
N PRO A 68 -1.08 4.60 4.84
CA PRO A 68 -1.54 5.02 6.17
C PRO A 68 -2.45 3.98 6.82
N GLU A 69 -3.38 3.40 6.09
CA GLU A 69 -4.29 2.37 6.57
C GLU A 69 -3.55 1.05 6.85
N SER A 70 -2.54 0.75 6.05
CA SER A 70 -1.62 -0.37 6.27
C SER A 70 -0.86 -0.21 7.60
N ILE A 71 -0.26 0.97 7.83
CA ILE A 71 0.45 1.28 9.09
C ILE A 71 -0.49 1.17 10.28
N ALA A 72 -1.71 1.73 10.18
CA ALA A 72 -2.71 1.61 11.24
C ALA A 72 -3.07 0.14 11.52
N SER A 73 -3.19 -0.70 10.49
CA SER A 73 -3.44 -2.14 10.63
C SER A 73 -2.28 -2.86 11.33
N TYR A 74 -1.03 -2.57 10.96
CA TYR A 74 0.13 -3.13 11.64
C TYR A 74 0.27 -2.63 13.09
N GLN A 75 -0.06 -1.37 13.35
CA GLN A 75 -0.14 -0.84 14.72
C GLN A 75 -1.20 -1.58 15.53
N GLN A 76 -2.35 -1.91 14.92
CA GLN A 76 -3.37 -2.73 15.58
C GLN A 76 -2.88 -4.16 15.84
N ALA A 77 -2.18 -4.77 14.89
CA ALA A 77 -1.55 -6.08 15.07
C ALA A 77 -0.56 -6.08 16.24
N SER A 78 0.25 -5.03 16.38
CA SER A 78 1.21 -4.91 17.50
C SER A 78 0.55 -4.73 18.87
N LEU A 79 -0.71 -4.29 18.94
CA LEU A 79 -1.46 -4.27 20.20
C LEU A 79 -1.91 -5.67 20.64
N PHE A 80 -2.16 -6.57 19.68
CA PHE A 80 -2.56 -7.96 19.97
C PHE A 80 -1.38 -8.88 20.25
N ASP A 81 -0.20 -8.57 19.72
CA ASP A 81 1.07 -9.27 20.02
C ASP A 81 2.24 -8.28 20.04
N PRO A 82 2.43 -7.53 21.16
CA PRO A 82 3.43 -6.48 21.25
C PRO A 82 4.88 -6.98 21.22
N ASP A 83 5.09 -8.25 21.47
CA ASP A 83 6.42 -8.87 21.48
C ASP A 83 6.79 -9.48 20.11
N HIS A 84 5.86 -9.54 19.15
CA HIS A 84 6.14 -10.10 17.84
C HIS A 84 6.80 -9.04 16.92
N PRO A 85 7.92 -9.37 16.22
CA PRO A 85 8.66 -8.40 15.42
C PRO A 85 7.96 -7.96 14.12
N MET A 86 7.15 -8.82 13.50
CA MET A 86 6.64 -8.60 12.15
C MET A 86 5.64 -7.43 12.02
N PRO A 87 4.76 -7.12 12.98
CA PRO A 87 3.96 -5.90 12.92
C PRO A 87 4.81 -4.62 12.83
N TYR A 88 5.92 -4.55 13.55
CA TYR A 88 6.84 -3.42 13.51
C TYR A 88 7.62 -3.36 12.18
N TRP A 89 8.04 -4.52 11.65
CA TRP A 89 8.58 -4.59 10.29
C TRP A 89 7.57 -4.09 9.26
N GLY A 90 6.29 -4.45 9.39
CA GLY A 90 5.22 -3.98 8.50
C GLY A 90 5.06 -2.47 8.51
N ILE A 91 5.09 -1.85 9.71
CA ILE A 91 5.07 -0.37 9.85
C ILE A 91 6.27 0.24 9.11
N ALA A 92 7.48 -0.27 9.34
CA ALA A 92 8.67 0.21 8.67
C ALA A 92 8.62 0.03 7.14
N HIS A 93 8.12 -1.11 6.66
CA HIS A 93 7.94 -1.38 5.24
C HIS A 93 6.95 -0.38 4.61
N ALA A 94 5.78 -0.17 5.22
CA ALA A 94 4.76 0.73 4.70
C ALA A 94 5.16 2.22 4.81
N ALA A 95 5.99 2.60 5.78
CA ALA A 95 6.59 3.92 5.89
C ALA A 95 7.77 4.13 4.91
N GLY A 96 8.29 3.05 4.33
CA GLY A 96 9.42 3.06 3.42
C GLY A 96 9.12 3.64 2.03
N PRO A 97 10.15 3.74 1.16
CA PRO A 97 9.96 4.20 -0.20
C PRO A 97 9.16 3.19 -0.99
N ASN A 98 8.36 3.70 -1.89
CA ASN A 98 7.62 2.89 -2.84
C ASN A 98 7.71 3.51 -4.25
N PRO A 99 7.40 2.76 -5.31
CA PRO A 99 7.51 3.27 -6.69
C PRO A 99 6.67 4.51 -6.95
N ASN A 100 5.54 4.66 -6.26
CA ASN A 100 4.57 5.72 -6.52
C ASN A 100 4.90 7.04 -5.81
N SER A 101 5.59 7.02 -4.67
CA SER A 101 5.94 8.23 -3.94
C SER A 101 7.27 8.13 -3.20
N ARG A 102 7.95 9.26 -3.07
CA ARG A 102 9.10 9.43 -2.18
C ARG A 102 8.85 10.52 -1.17
N TYR A 103 9.56 10.46 -0.06
CA TYR A 103 9.46 11.34 1.11
C TYR A 103 9.57 12.84 0.85
N ALA A 104 10.16 13.27 -0.26
CA ALA A 104 10.54 14.66 -0.52
C ALA A 104 9.38 15.70 -0.50
N GLN A 105 8.15 15.26 -0.34
CA GLN A 105 6.97 16.13 -0.30
C GLN A 105 6.08 15.90 0.95
N MET A 106 6.57 15.13 1.91
CA MET A 106 5.84 14.83 3.14
C MET A 106 6.21 15.83 4.22
N PRO A 107 5.23 16.41 4.93
CA PRO A 107 5.50 17.38 6.00
C PRO A 107 6.15 16.75 7.24
N ASP A 108 6.02 15.43 7.42
CA ASP A 108 6.53 14.70 8.57
C ASP A 108 7.76 13.86 8.20
N ASP A 109 8.60 13.55 9.17
CA ASP A 109 9.79 12.73 8.99
C ASP A 109 9.44 11.22 8.90
N PRO A 110 9.18 10.69 7.69
CA PRO A 110 8.86 9.28 7.53
C PRO A 110 10.04 8.36 7.80
N GLN A 111 11.28 8.86 7.64
CA GLN A 111 12.46 8.09 7.99
C GLN A 111 12.56 7.86 9.49
N GLY A 112 12.30 8.88 10.33
CA GLY A 112 12.32 8.74 11.78
C GLY A 112 11.31 7.73 12.27
N ALA A 113 10.08 7.76 11.75
CA ALA A 113 9.03 6.82 12.13
C ALA A 113 9.33 5.39 11.63
N GLY A 114 9.83 5.24 10.40
CA GLY A 114 10.23 3.94 9.85
C GLY A 114 11.46 3.39 10.57
N LEU A 115 12.43 4.24 10.92
CA LEU A 115 13.59 3.87 11.73
C LEU A 115 13.15 3.35 13.11
N ALA A 116 12.32 4.09 13.83
CA ALA A 116 11.83 3.65 15.13
C ALA A 116 11.07 2.31 15.06
N ALA A 117 10.33 2.08 13.99
CA ALA A 117 9.62 0.82 13.77
C ALA A 117 10.59 -0.34 13.49
N ILE A 118 11.60 -0.15 12.62
CA ILE A 118 12.56 -1.22 12.34
C ILE A 118 13.46 -1.53 13.54
N GLU A 119 13.81 -0.54 14.34
CA GLU A 119 14.52 -0.73 15.60
C GLU A 119 13.68 -1.54 16.60
N ALA A 120 12.37 -1.26 16.67
CA ALA A 120 11.44 -2.04 17.49
C ALA A 120 11.33 -3.50 17.01
N ALA A 121 11.37 -3.75 15.69
CA ALA A 121 11.42 -5.11 15.14
C ALA A 121 12.75 -5.80 15.49
N LEU A 122 13.88 -5.11 15.35
CA LEU A 122 15.21 -5.63 15.70
C LEU A 122 15.32 -5.98 17.17
N ALA A 123 14.76 -5.19 18.07
CA ALA A 123 14.74 -5.45 19.52
C ALA A 123 13.99 -6.74 19.88
N ARG A 124 13.19 -7.29 18.96
CA ARG A 124 12.37 -8.50 19.11
C ARG A 124 12.82 -9.63 18.19
N ILE A 125 13.96 -9.52 17.55
CA ILE A 125 14.40 -10.42 16.47
C ILE A 125 14.58 -11.87 16.92
N ASP A 126 14.83 -12.10 18.20
CA ASP A 126 14.97 -13.45 18.78
C ASP A 126 13.66 -14.25 18.74
N ARG A 127 12.53 -13.59 18.54
CA ARG A 127 11.21 -14.22 18.35
C ARG A 127 10.86 -14.46 16.88
N ALA A 128 11.69 -13.97 15.96
CA ALA A 128 11.48 -14.14 14.53
C ALA A 128 11.91 -15.51 14.04
N THR A 129 11.18 -16.07 13.09
CA THR A 129 11.69 -17.17 12.27
C THR A 129 12.91 -16.72 11.45
N PRO A 130 13.72 -17.65 10.91
CA PRO A 130 14.86 -17.28 10.06
C PRO A 130 14.48 -16.41 8.85
N MET A 131 13.30 -16.62 8.26
CA MET A 131 12.80 -15.83 7.14
C MET A 131 12.39 -14.43 7.61
N GLU A 132 11.62 -14.32 8.69
CA GLU A 132 11.21 -13.03 9.27
C GLU A 132 12.45 -12.21 9.67
N ALA A 133 13.43 -12.84 10.32
CA ALA A 133 14.68 -12.18 10.68
C ALA A 133 15.47 -11.70 9.44
N ALA A 134 15.44 -12.46 8.34
CA ALA A 134 16.09 -12.05 7.10
C ALA A 134 15.40 -10.80 6.48
N LEU A 135 14.06 -10.74 6.47
CA LEU A 135 13.30 -9.58 6.01
C LEU A 135 13.55 -8.35 6.88
N ILE A 136 13.58 -8.51 8.21
CA ILE A 136 13.88 -7.44 9.16
C ILE A 136 15.28 -6.86 8.91
N ARG A 137 16.30 -7.72 8.83
CA ARG A 137 17.69 -7.28 8.57
C ARG A 137 17.87 -6.63 7.22
N ALA A 138 17.18 -7.12 6.18
CA ALA A 138 17.22 -6.50 4.87
C ALA A 138 16.67 -5.07 4.89
N LEU A 139 15.49 -4.88 5.53
CA LEU A 139 14.87 -3.55 5.61
C LEU A 139 15.64 -2.59 6.53
N CYS A 140 16.34 -3.11 7.55
CA CYS A 140 17.18 -2.31 8.44
C CYS A 140 18.25 -1.52 7.67
N VAL A 141 18.84 -2.12 6.63
CA VAL A 141 19.86 -1.46 5.78
C VAL A 141 19.33 -0.20 5.12
N PHE A 142 18.05 -0.18 4.76
CA PHE A 142 17.40 1.01 4.18
C PHE A 142 17.34 2.19 5.15
N TYR A 143 17.19 1.93 6.45
CA TYR A 143 17.05 2.95 7.49
C TYR A 143 18.37 3.34 8.17
N ASP A 144 19.46 2.59 7.95
CA ASP A 144 20.73 2.79 8.63
C ASP A 144 21.52 3.98 8.05
N ALA A 145 21.10 5.18 8.41
CA ALA A 145 21.77 6.41 8.03
C ALA A 145 23.10 6.65 8.80
N VAL A 146 23.38 5.88 9.84
CA VAL A 146 24.63 5.97 10.62
C VAL A 146 25.76 5.29 9.86
N ILE A 147 25.51 4.09 9.32
CA ILE A 147 26.51 3.34 8.56
C ILE A 147 26.58 3.84 7.11
N ILE A 148 25.43 4.10 6.49
CA ILE A 148 25.33 4.56 5.10
C ILE A 148 24.61 5.91 5.07
N SER A 149 25.36 7.01 5.04
CA SER A 149 24.80 8.36 5.11
C SER A 149 24.01 8.76 3.86
N ASP A 150 24.43 8.34 2.65
CA ASP A 150 23.76 8.63 1.40
C ASP A 150 22.49 7.80 1.22
N ALA A 151 21.33 8.46 1.01
CA ALA A 151 20.04 7.79 0.86
C ALA A 151 19.98 6.90 -0.39
N GLY A 152 20.60 7.31 -1.48
CA GLY A 152 20.64 6.52 -2.72
C GLY A 152 21.52 5.27 -2.57
N GLU A 153 22.55 5.33 -1.74
CA GLU A 153 23.36 4.14 -1.40
C GLU A 153 22.57 3.19 -0.51
N ARG A 154 21.79 3.67 0.45
CA ARG A 154 20.89 2.84 1.25
C ARG A 154 19.84 2.15 0.37
N ASP A 155 19.24 2.88 -0.58
CA ASP A 155 18.30 2.30 -1.57
C ASP A 155 18.95 1.14 -2.33
N ARG A 156 20.18 1.33 -2.84
CA ARG A 156 20.95 0.31 -3.58
C ARG A 156 21.34 -0.87 -2.69
N ALA A 157 21.72 -0.60 -1.45
CA ALA A 157 22.07 -1.65 -0.49
C ALA A 157 20.83 -2.52 -0.13
N TYR A 158 19.67 -1.90 0.07
CA TYR A 158 18.41 -2.63 0.27
C TYR A 158 18.03 -3.47 -0.96
N LEU A 159 18.12 -2.91 -2.16
CA LEU A 159 17.93 -3.67 -3.41
C LEU A 159 18.86 -4.88 -3.48
N ALA A 160 20.13 -4.73 -3.11
CA ALA A 160 21.09 -5.82 -3.12
C ALA A 160 20.69 -6.95 -2.14
N GLN A 161 20.20 -6.59 -0.94
CA GLN A 161 19.67 -7.57 0.03
C GLN A 161 18.43 -8.30 -0.53
N MET A 162 17.47 -7.56 -1.09
CA MET A 162 16.26 -8.16 -1.62
C MET A 162 16.53 -9.04 -2.85
N ARG A 163 17.49 -8.67 -3.71
CA ARG A 163 17.96 -9.51 -4.81
C ARG A 163 18.56 -10.83 -4.31
N ALA A 164 19.39 -10.76 -3.26
CA ALA A 164 19.98 -11.97 -2.66
C ALA A 164 18.91 -12.87 -2.04
N LEU A 165 17.92 -12.30 -1.35
CA LEU A 165 16.80 -13.06 -0.80
C LEU A 165 15.94 -13.68 -1.91
N ASN A 166 15.63 -12.94 -2.99
CA ASN A 166 14.87 -13.49 -4.12
C ASN A 166 15.61 -14.64 -4.80
N LYS A 167 16.94 -14.54 -4.96
CA LYS A 167 17.74 -15.66 -5.47
C LYS A 167 17.68 -16.88 -4.58
N LYS A 168 17.62 -16.69 -3.26
CA LYS A 168 17.54 -17.79 -2.28
C LYS A 168 16.12 -18.38 -2.17
N TYR A 169 15.10 -17.56 -2.34
CA TYR A 169 13.69 -17.91 -2.18
C TYR A 169 12.86 -17.47 -3.40
N PRO A 170 13.15 -17.99 -4.60
CA PRO A 170 12.55 -17.48 -5.86
C PRO A 170 11.03 -17.74 -5.97
N ASN A 171 10.50 -18.63 -5.15
CA ASN A 171 9.07 -19.00 -5.12
C ASN A 171 8.31 -18.30 -3.98
N ASP A 172 8.97 -17.45 -3.16
CA ASP A 172 8.29 -16.66 -2.13
C ASP A 172 7.75 -15.36 -2.79
N PRO A 173 6.41 -15.19 -2.89
CA PRO A 173 5.84 -14.08 -3.61
C PRO A 173 6.08 -12.71 -2.94
N ASP A 174 6.14 -12.65 -1.59
CA ASP A 174 6.47 -11.40 -0.89
C ASP A 174 7.92 -11.00 -1.12
N VAL A 175 8.86 -11.95 -1.08
CA VAL A 175 10.27 -11.68 -1.36
C VAL A 175 10.43 -11.17 -2.79
N THR A 176 9.72 -11.76 -3.75
CA THR A 176 9.74 -11.31 -5.16
C THR A 176 9.13 -9.92 -5.30
N ALA A 177 7.99 -9.65 -4.66
CA ALA A 177 7.37 -8.32 -4.69
C ALA A 177 8.26 -7.25 -4.02
N LEU A 178 8.92 -7.58 -2.90
CA LEU A 178 9.86 -6.69 -2.22
C LEU A 178 11.11 -6.40 -3.09
N TYR A 179 11.63 -7.41 -3.78
CA TYR A 179 12.72 -7.23 -4.75
C TYR A 179 12.28 -6.29 -5.89
N ALA A 180 11.13 -6.55 -6.50
CA ALA A 180 10.58 -5.69 -7.55
C ALA A 180 10.35 -4.25 -7.04
N GLY A 181 9.69 -4.10 -5.91
CA GLY A 181 9.43 -2.79 -5.29
C GLY A 181 10.70 -2.00 -4.98
N SER A 182 11.75 -2.65 -4.47
CA SER A 182 13.04 -2.00 -4.18
C SER A 182 13.73 -1.50 -5.46
N PHE A 183 13.75 -2.29 -6.53
CA PHE A 183 14.25 -1.86 -7.84
C PHE A 183 13.45 -0.69 -8.42
N MET A 184 12.11 -0.83 -8.40
CA MET A 184 11.21 0.16 -8.99
C MET A 184 11.24 1.49 -8.24
N SER A 185 11.47 1.48 -6.93
CA SER A 185 11.63 2.70 -6.12
C SER A 185 12.86 3.52 -6.48
N ILE A 186 13.95 2.87 -6.90
CA ILE A 186 15.17 3.53 -7.36
C ILE A 186 14.97 4.13 -8.75
N ARG A 187 14.34 3.38 -9.64
CA ARG A 187 14.21 3.74 -11.07
C ARG A 187 12.98 4.59 -11.40
N ARG A 188 11.92 4.51 -10.63
CA ARG A 188 10.68 5.31 -10.76
C ARG A 188 10.28 5.61 -12.20
N TRP A 189 9.47 4.77 -12.81
CA TRP A 189 8.94 4.90 -14.17
C TRP A 189 10.01 4.94 -15.30
N ASP A 190 11.30 4.89 -14.97
CA ASP A 190 12.40 4.87 -15.93
C ASP A 190 12.89 3.43 -16.19
N TYR A 191 11.94 2.51 -16.42
CA TYR A 191 12.23 1.09 -16.63
C TYR A 191 12.58 0.77 -18.09
N TRP A 192 12.01 1.54 -19.03
CA TRP A 192 12.17 1.35 -20.46
C TRP A 192 12.65 2.64 -21.12
N ASP A 193 13.44 2.54 -22.16
CA ASP A 193 13.79 3.70 -22.97
C ASP A 193 12.72 3.97 -24.05
N LYS A 194 12.90 5.05 -24.82
CA LYS A 194 11.98 5.43 -25.89
C LYS A 194 11.89 4.42 -27.06
N ARG A 195 12.83 3.46 -27.12
CA ARG A 195 12.87 2.39 -28.11
C ARG A 195 12.33 1.08 -27.53
N GLY A 196 11.81 1.10 -26.30
CA GLY A 196 11.35 -0.09 -25.60
C GLY A 196 12.47 -1.00 -25.08
N GLN A 197 13.72 -0.50 -25.00
CA GLN A 197 14.81 -1.26 -24.43
C GLN A 197 14.76 -1.17 -22.90
N ALA A 198 14.90 -2.32 -22.26
CA ALA A 198 14.90 -2.41 -20.81
C ALA A 198 16.13 -1.73 -20.19
N LYS A 199 15.94 -0.99 -19.11
CA LYS A 199 17.01 -0.31 -18.37
C LYS A 199 17.32 -1.05 -17.06
N GLY A 200 18.62 -1.18 -16.77
CA GLY A 200 19.08 -1.82 -15.54
C GLY A 200 18.60 -3.26 -15.43
N GLU A 201 17.98 -3.60 -14.32
CA GLU A 201 17.51 -4.96 -14.03
C GLU A 201 16.04 -5.21 -14.45
N THR A 202 15.44 -4.34 -15.25
CA THR A 202 14.00 -4.41 -15.60
C THR A 202 13.60 -5.80 -16.10
N LEU A 203 14.38 -6.44 -16.98
CA LEU A 203 14.07 -7.78 -17.48
C LEU A 203 14.16 -8.83 -16.37
N ALA A 204 15.21 -8.81 -15.56
CA ALA A 204 15.36 -9.77 -14.45
C ALA A 204 14.25 -9.64 -13.42
N VAL A 205 13.78 -8.42 -13.14
CA VAL A 205 12.64 -8.17 -12.24
C VAL A 205 11.34 -8.64 -12.88
N ALA A 206 11.12 -8.40 -14.18
CA ALA A 206 9.95 -8.91 -14.90
C ALA A 206 9.92 -10.44 -14.87
N GLU A 207 11.03 -11.10 -15.19
CA GLU A 207 11.16 -12.56 -15.15
C GLU A 207 10.88 -13.13 -13.75
N ALA A 208 11.35 -12.47 -12.69
CA ALA A 208 11.08 -12.90 -11.31
C ALA A 208 9.58 -12.80 -10.96
N LEU A 209 8.92 -11.71 -11.34
CA LEU A 209 7.48 -11.55 -11.15
C LEU A 209 6.69 -12.60 -11.95
N GLU A 210 7.01 -12.76 -13.23
CA GLU A 210 6.37 -13.74 -14.11
C GLU A 210 6.61 -15.18 -13.67
N HIS A 211 7.77 -15.48 -13.08
CA HIS A 211 8.03 -16.79 -12.50
C HIS A 211 7.02 -17.14 -11.41
N VAL A 212 6.77 -16.24 -10.46
CA VAL A 212 5.77 -16.43 -9.38
C VAL A 212 4.36 -16.53 -9.96
N ILE A 213 4.01 -15.68 -10.93
CA ILE A 213 2.70 -15.71 -11.62
C ILE A 213 2.48 -17.07 -12.28
N ASN A 214 3.46 -17.57 -13.00
CA ASN A 214 3.40 -18.86 -13.73
C ASN A 214 3.33 -20.09 -12.79
N GLN A 215 3.77 -19.94 -11.53
CA GLN A 215 3.58 -20.95 -10.49
C GLN A 215 2.16 -20.96 -9.90
N GLY A 216 1.26 -20.10 -10.38
CA GLY A 216 -0.10 -19.95 -9.85
C GLY A 216 -0.18 -19.13 -8.55
N GLY A 217 0.87 -18.39 -8.23
CA GLY A 217 0.90 -17.54 -7.04
C GLY A 217 -0.03 -16.35 -7.17
N VAL A 218 -1.08 -16.31 -6.36
CA VAL A 218 -2.00 -15.17 -6.26
C VAL A 218 -1.46 -14.20 -5.22
N HIS A 219 -0.93 -13.06 -5.66
CA HIS A 219 -0.31 -12.09 -4.74
C HIS A 219 -0.56 -10.65 -5.19
N PRO A 220 -1.16 -9.79 -4.34
CA PRO A 220 -1.51 -8.41 -4.72
C PRO A 220 -0.30 -7.60 -5.19
N GLY A 221 0.82 -7.66 -4.49
CA GLY A 221 2.02 -6.91 -4.85
C GLY A 221 2.70 -7.40 -6.14
N VAL A 222 2.72 -8.71 -6.38
CA VAL A 222 3.30 -9.27 -7.61
C VAL A 222 2.51 -8.79 -8.82
N TYR A 223 1.19 -8.90 -8.82
CA TYR A 223 0.36 -8.45 -9.93
C TYR A 223 0.42 -6.92 -10.11
N HIS A 224 0.34 -6.17 -9.02
CA HIS A 224 0.38 -4.70 -9.05
C HIS A 224 1.69 -4.17 -9.65
N LEU A 225 2.82 -4.65 -9.12
CA LEU A 225 4.14 -4.22 -9.60
C LEU A 225 4.44 -4.72 -11.01
N HIS A 226 3.93 -5.90 -11.40
CA HIS A 226 4.05 -6.40 -12.77
C HIS A 226 3.35 -5.48 -13.77
N ILE A 227 2.13 -5.02 -13.48
CA ILE A 227 1.44 -4.03 -14.32
C ILE A 227 2.29 -2.78 -14.47
N HIS A 228 2.73 -2.17 -13.37
CA HIS A 228 3.54 -0.95 -13.40
C HIS A 228 4.88 -1.11 -14.12
N LEU A 229 5.50 -2.29 -14.01
CA LEU A 229 6.78 -2.54 -14.68
C LEU A 229 6.61 -2.68 -16.19
N ILE A 230 5.53 -3.32 -16.65
CA ILE A 230 5.30 -3.70 -18.05
C ILE A 230 4.51 -2.65 -18.83
N GLU A 231 3.69 -1.82 -18.19
CA GLU A 231 2.79 -0.87 -18.86
C GLU A 231 3.49 0.04 -19.89
N ALA A 232 4.76 0.40 -19.69
CA ALA A 232 5.53 1.26 -20.58
C ALA A 232 6.39 0.47 -21.59
N SER A 233 6.36 -0.87 -21.56
CA SER A 233 7.07 -1.72 -22.52
C SER A 233 6.42 -1.70 -23.91
N LEU A 234 7.06 -2.33 -24.90
CA LEU A 234 6.46 -2.58 -26.22
C LEU A 234 5.55 -3.81 -26.23
N GLU A 235 5.52 -4.58 -25.15
CA GLU A 235 4.75 -5.83 -25.00
C GLU A 235 3.83 -5.75 -23.78
N PRO A 236 2.87 -4.77 -23.72
CA PRO A 236 2.00 -4.57 -22.55
C PRO A 236 1.10 -5.78 -22.29
N GLU A 237 0.81 -6.60 -23.30
CA GLU A 237 0.05 -7.85 -23.20
C GLU A 237 0.66 -8.88 -22.26
N ARG A 238 1.95 -8.82 -21.96
CA ARG A 238 2.62 -9.67 -20.96
C ARG A 238 1.98 -9.52 -19.57
N ALA A 239 1.43 -8.34 -19.25
CA ALA A 239 0.79 -8.08 -17.98
C ALA A 239 -0.73 -8.34 -17.97
N MET A 240 -1.33 -8.90 -19.05
CA MET A 240 -2.75 -9.20 -19.11
C MET A 240 -3.20 -10.15 -18.00
N VAL A 241 -2.42 -11.19 -17.69
CA VAL A 241 -2.70 -12.12 -16.59
C VAL A 241 -2.79 -11.40 -15.25
N SER A 242 -1.92 -10.43 -15.00
CA SER A 242 -1.96 -9.62 -13.79
C SER A 242 -3.14 -8.64 -13.80
N ALA A 243 -3.45 -8.03 -14.95
CA ALA A 243 -4.59 -7.14 -15.09
C ALA A 243 -5.93 -7.86 -14.87
N ASP A 244 -6.05 -9.11 -15.32
CA ASP A 244 -7.26 -9.92 -15.13
C ASP A 244 -7.44 -10.40 -13.68
N ALA A 245 -6.35 -10.61 -12.95
CA ALA A 245 -6.38 -11.22 -11.62
C ALA A 245 -6.29 -10.22 -10.46
N LEU A 246 -5.71 -9.05 -10.67
CA LEU A 246 -5.33 -8.13 -9.58
C LEU A 246 -6.54 -7.65 -8.75
N GLU A 247 -7.66 -7.30 -9.38
CA GLU A 247 -8.85 -6.77 -8.69
C GLU A 247 -9.35 -7.72 -7.59
N ALA A 248 -9.32 -9.04 -7.84
CA ALA A 248 -9.76 -10.04 -6.88
C ALA A 248 -8.87 -10.11 -5.61
N THR A 249 -7.65 -9.56 -5.66
CA THR A 249 -6.72 -9.60 -4.53
C THR A 249 -7.02 -8.55 -3.45
N LEU A 250 -7.66 -7.43 -3.81
CA LEU A 250 -8.09 -6.36 -2.91
C LEU A 250 -9.34 -5.65 -3.49
N PRO A 251 -10.52 -6.31 -3.51
CA PRO A 251 -11.71 -5.80 -4.17
C PRO A 251 -12.23 -4.46 -3.63
N ILE A 252 -11.92 -4.14 -2.36
CA ILE A 252 -12.28 -2.87 -1.72
C ILE A 252 -11.26 -1.75 -2.00
N GLY A 253 -10.15 -2.04 -2.65
CA GLY A 253 -9.11 -1.07 -2.96
C GLY A 253 -9.33 -0.40 -4.32
N GLY A 254 -9.86 0.84 -4.36
CA GLY A 254 -10.14 1.54 -5.62
C GLY A 254 -8.92 1.68 -6.52
N HIS A 255 -7.72 1.93 -5.95
CA HIS A 255 -6.49 1.95 -6.73
C HIS A 255 -6.20 0.58 -7.38
N VAL A 256 -6.38 -0.50 -6.66
CA VAL A 256 -6.18 -1.87 -7.19
C VAL A 256 -7.19 -2.20 -8.30
N VAL A 257 -8.44 -1.77 -8.12
CA VAL A 257 -9.50 -1.90 -9.15
C VAL A 257 -9.20 -1.06 -10.39
N HIS A 258 -8.56 0.10 -10.25
CA HIS A 258 -8.13 0.95 -11.36
C HIS A 258 -6.96 0.36 -12.15
N MET A 259 -6.00 -0.28 -11.48
CA MET A 259 -4.71 -0.69 -12.04
C MET A 259 -4.77 -1.52 -13.35
N PRO A 260 -5.72 -2.46 -13.54
CA PRO A 260 -5.84 -3.18 -14.81
C PRO A 260 -5.99 -2.26 -16.04
N ALA A 261 -6.59 -1.07 -15.86
CA ALA A 261 -6.79 -0.12 -16.94
C ALA A 261 -5.48 0.39 -17.56
N HIS A 262 -4.36 0.38 -16.81
CA HIS A 262 -3.03 0.69 -17.35
C HIS A 262 -2.64 -0.24 -18.52
N ILE A 263 -3.02 -1.50 -18.45
CA ILE A 263 -2.77 -2.47 -19.50
C ILE A 263 -3.89 -2.40 -20.56
N PHE A 264 -5.17 -2.34 -20.15
CA PHE A 264 -6.29 -2.31 -21.08
C PHE A 264 -6.21 -1.16 -22.09
N VAL A 265 -5.81 0.06 -21.66
CA VAL A 265 -5.61 1.17 -22.62
C VAL A 265 -4.46 0.93 -23.58
N ARG A 266 -3.45 0.16 -23.18
CA ARG A 266 -2.28 -0.16 -24.02
C ARG A 266 -2.60 -1.21 -25.08
N VAL A 267 -3.51 -2.15 -24.77
CA VAL A 267 -3.93 -3.22 -25.70
C VAL A 267 -5.20 -2.86 -26.47
N GLY A 268 -5.77 -1.65 -26.27
CA GLY A 268 -6.94 -1.16 -26.98
C GLY A 268 -8.29 -1.62 -26.41
N ASP A 269 -8.30 -2.23 -25.22
CA ASP A 269 -9.53 -2.62 -24.53
C ASP A 269 -10.08 -1.45 -23.71
N TYR A 270 -10.51 -0.41 -24.43
CA TYR A 270 -10.95 0.85 -23.81
C TYR A 270 -12.20 0.70 -22.97
N GLN A 271 -13.10 -0.24 -23.32
CA GLN A 271 -14.32 -0.44 -22.54
C GLN A 271 -14.00 -0.97 -21.16
N ARG A 272 -13.15 -2.02 -21.03
CA ARG A 272 -12.74 -2.52 -19.72
C ARG A 272 -11.99 -1.46 -18.91
N ALA A 273 -11.16 -0.63 -19.56
CA ALA A 273 -10.50 0.48 -18.88
C ALA A 273 -11.50 1.48 -18.30
N ILE A 274 -12.57 1.82 -19.02
CA ILE A 274 -13.65 2.70 -18.55
C ILE A 274 -14.36 2.07 -17.35
N ASP A 275 -14.78 0.80 -17.49
CA ASP A 275 -15.56 0.09 -16.48
C ASP A 275 -14.80 -0.05 -15.16
N ASN A 276 -13.51 -0.41 -15.22
CA ASN A 276 -12.65 -0.51 -14.04
C ASN A 276 -12.51 0.84 -13.33
N ASN A 277 -12.29 1.92 -14.07
CA ASN A 277 -12.13 3.24 -13.47
C ASN A 277 -13.42 3.78 -12.86
N LEU A 278 -14.56 3.60 -13.50
CA LEU A 278 -15.85 3.99 -12.92
C LEU A 278 -16.17 3.17 -11.67
N ARG A 279 -15.85 1.87 -11.67
CA ARG A 279 -16.00 1.00 -10.51
C ARG A 279 -15.05 1.38 -9.38
N SER A 280 -13.80 1.75 -9.68
CA SER A 280 -12.81 2.16 -8.68
C SER A 280 -13.27 3.37 -7.86
N LEU A 281 -13.93 4.34 -8.47
CA LEU A 281 -14.50 5.51 -7.77
C LEU A 281 -15.56 5.12 -6.73
N ALA A 282 -16.42 4.15 -7.06
CA ALA A 282 -17.44 3.66 -6.15
C ALA A 282 -16.82 2.82 -5.01
N VAL A 283 -15.77 2.08 -5.32
CA VAL A 283 -15.02 1.26 -4.37
C VAL A 283 -14.30 2.13 -3.35
N ASP A 284 -13.60 3.18 -3.77
CA ASP A 284 -12.94 4.13 -2.89
C ASP A 284 -13.90 4.78 -1.88
N LYS A 285 -15.11 5.10 -2.35
CA LYS A 285 -16.15 5.65 -1.46
C LYS A 285 -16.56 4.62 -0.40
N ARG A 286 -16.79 3.38 -0.78
CA ARG A 286 -17.12 2.29 0.17
C ARG A 286 -15.99 2.03 1.16
N PHE A 287 -14.74 2.04 0.70
CA PHE A 287 -13.58 1.90 1.57
C PHE A 287 -13.57 3.00 2.65
N ALA A 288 -13.77 4.25 2.25
CA ALA A 288 -13.81 5.39 3.17
C ALA A 288 -14.98 5.28 4.18
N GLU A 289 -16.14 4.76 3.76
CA GLU A 289 -17.29 4.52 4.63
C GLU A 289 -16.99 3.42 5.68
N HIS A 290 -16.32 2.34 5.29
CA HIS A 290 -15.93 1.26 6.21
C HIS A 290 -14.80 1.66 7.16
N TRP A 291 -13.82 2.42 6.68
CA TRP A 291 -12.74 2.91 7.54
C TRP A 291 -13.26 3.92 8.57
N GLY A 292 -14.25 4.72 8.18
CA GLY A 292 -14.86 5.73 9.03
C GLY A 292 -13.93 6.90 9.33
N GLU A 293 -14.06 7.46 10.53
CA GLU A 293 -13.28 8.63 10.98
C GLU A 293 -12.04 8.25 11.81
N LEU A 294 -11.58 7.01 11.73
CA LEU A 294 -10.35 6.63 12.40
C LEU A 294 -9.18 7.47 11.88
N PRO A 295 -8.38 8.04 12.81
CA PRO A 295 -7.25 8.86 12.39
C PRO A 295 -6.24 8.03 11.64
N LEU A 296 -5.81 8.54 10.49
CA LEU A 296 -4.73 7.92 9.73
C LEU A 296 -3.38 8.41 10.26
N PRO A 297 -2.39 7.52 10.37
CA PRO A 297 -1.02 7.94 10.64
C PRO A 297 -0.53 8.87 9.52
N THR A 298 -0.01 10.02 9.88
CA THR A 298 0.60 10.98 8.94
C THR A 298 2.04 10.59 8.59
N ILE A 299 2.32 9.31 8.59
CA ILE A 299 3.66 8.76 8.40
C ILE A 299 3.88 8.43 6.93
N GLY A 300 4.79 9.10 6.32
CA GLY A 300 5.70 8.57 5.32
C GLY A 300 5.26 8.45 3.91
N THR A 301 4.02 8.31 3.57
CA THR A 301 3.61 8.10 2.20
C THR A 301 2.36 8.87 1.84
N TYR A 302 2.23 9.14 0.55
CA TYR A 302 1.09 9.88 0.03
C TYR A 302 -0.20 9.06 0.24
N PRO A 303 -1.20 9.55 1.00
CA PRO A 303 -2.43 8.80 1.20
C PRO A 303 -3.17 8.68 -0.12
N LEU A 304 -3.44 7.46 -0.56
CA LEU A 304 -4.41 7.22 -1.61
C LEU A 304 -5.81 7.37 -1.02
N SER A 305 -6.26 8.60 -0.84
CA SER A 305 -7.66 8.83 -0.50
C SER A 305 -8.52 8.79 -1.76
N HIS A 306 -9.80 8.44 -1.62
CA HIS A 306 -10.79 8.51 -2.71
C HIS A 306 -10.78 9.88 -3.42
N LYS A 307 -10.44 10.96 -2.71
CA LYS A 307 -10.36 12.32 -3.27
C LYS A 307 -9.16 12.51 -4.19
N ILE A 308 -8.01 11.91 -3.86
CA ILE A 308 -6.77 12.03 -4.64
C ILE A 308 -6.84 11.13 -5.86
N HIS A 309 -7.30 9.90 -5.69
CA HIS A 309 -7.40 8.91 -6.75
C HIS A 309 -8.46 9.25 -7.80
N ALA A 310 -9.57 9.89 -7.39
CA ALA A 310 -10.68 10.21 -8.30
C ALA A 310 -10.26 11.01 -9.55
N GLY A 311 -9.36 11.98 -9.42
CA GLY A 311 -8.85 12.74 -10.55
C GLY A 311 -8.10 11.88 -11.57
N HIS A 312 -7.31 10.93 -11.10
CA HIS A 312 -6.54 10.01 -11.94
C HIS A 312 -7.45 8.99 -12.64
N ALA A 313 -8.39 8.37 -11.92
CA ALA A 313 -9.35 7.45 -12.50
C ALA A 313 -10.22 8.13 -13.57
N LEU A 314 -10.71 9.36 -13.32
CA LEU A 314 -11.48 10.12 -14.30
C LEU A 314 -10.66 10.50 -15.53
N ASP A 315 -9.34 10.71 -15.42
CA ASP A 315 -8.47 10.94 -16.58
C ASP A 315 -8.36 9.71 -17.47
N PHE A 316 -8.27 8.51 -16.87
CA PHE A 316 -8.33 7.26 -17.62
C PHE A 316 -9.66 7.06 -18.34
N VAL A 317 -10.80 7.32 -17.66
CA VAL A 317 -12.13 7.30 -18.33
C VAL A 317 -12.18 8.28 -19.50
N ARG A 318 -11.70 9.51 -19.30
CA ARG A 318 -11.65 10.52 -20.35
C ARG A 318 -10.81 10.05 -21.55
N TYR A 319 -9.60 9.54 -21.27
CA TYR A 319 -8.69 9.06 -22.31
C TYR A 319 -9.30 7.89 -23.09
N ALA A 320 -9.72 6.83 -22.40
CA ALA A 320 -10.29 5.65 -23.02
C ALA A 320 -11.58 5.96 -23.82
N ALA A 321 -12.47 6.79 -23.26
CA ALA A 321 -13.67 7.26 -23.95
C ALA A 321 -13.35 8.07 -25.23
N THR A 322 -12.26 8.86 -25.21
CA THR A 322 -11.78 9.58 -26.39
C THR A 322 -11.33 8.62 -27.47
N MET A 323 -10.50 7.65 -27.10
CA MET A 323 -9.98 6.65 -28.04
C MET A 323 -11.07 5.76 -28.63
N GLN A 324 -12.14 5.52 -27.86
CA GLN A 324 -13.32 4.74 -28.29
C GLN A 324 -14.34 5.56 -29.11
N GLY A 325 -14.19 6.89 -29.18
CA GLY A 325 -15.14 7.78 -29.85
C GLY A 325 -16.38 8.16 -29.02
N SER A 326 -16.39 7.83 -27.72
CA SER A 326 -17.50 8.14 -26.78
C SER A 326 -17.41 9.59 -26.28
N SER A 327 -17.67 10.56 -27.15
CA SER A 327 -17.45 11.99 -26.91
C SER A 327 -18.19 12.53 -25.67
N GLU A 328 -19.45 12.11 -25.46
CA GLU A 328 -20.26 12.54 -24.32
C GLU A 328 -19.62 12.10 -22.99
N LEU A 329 -19.17 10.85 -22.90
CA LEU A 329 -18.50 10.32 -21.72
C LEU A 329 -17.15 11.02 -21.49
N ALA A 330 -16.37 11.26 -22.54
CA ALA A 330 -15.09 11.97 -22.46
C ALA A 330 -15.28 13.39 -21.90
N ILE A 331 -16.26 14.14 -22.41
CA ILE A 331 -16.57 15.51 -21.96
C ILE A 331 -17.08 15.49 -20.50
N ARG A 332 -17.95 14.56 -20.16
CA ARG A 332 -18.49 14.43 -18.80
C ARG A 332 -17.36 14.14 -17.80
N SER A 333 -16.49 13.19 -18.11
CA SER A 333 -15.35 12.83 -17.25
C SER A 333 -14.36 13.98 -17.11
N ALA A 334 -14.06 14.73 -18.17
CA ALA A 334 -13.22 15.92 -18.10
C ALA A 334 -13.79 16.99 -17.16
N LYS A 335 -15.12 17.21 -17.19
CA LYS A 335 -15.79 18.16 -16.29
C LYS A 335 -15.75 17.70 -14.84
N GLN A 336 -16.00 16.42 -14.58
CA GLN A 336 -15.92 15.83 -13.24
C GLN A 336 -14.48 15.89 -12.70
N MET A 337 -13.49 15.58 -13.52
CA MET A 337 -12.08 15.71 -13.18
C MET A 337 -11.73 17.16 -12.80
N ALA A 338 -12.14 18.14 -13.59
CA ALA A 338 -11.90 19.55 -13.30
C ALA A 338 -12.57 20.02 -12.00
N ALA A 339 -13.76 19.50 -11.68
CA ALA A 339 -14.45 19.79 -10.42
C ALA A 339 -13.75 19.15 -9.22
N ALA A 340 -13.35 17.89 -9.31
CA ALA A 340 -12.60 17.19 -8.26
C ALA A 340 -11.28 17.90 -7.93
N MET A 341 -10.60 18.46 -8.92
CA MET A 341 -9.33 19.16 -8.76
C MET A 341 -9.42 20.55 -8.17
N LYS A 342 -10.55 21.23 -8.31
CA LYS A 342 -10.79 22.53 -7.65
C LYS A 342 -10.75 22.40 -6.12
N LEU A 343 -11.07 21.22 -5.62
CA LEU A 343 -11.05 20.90 -4.18
C LEU A 343 -9.65 20.65 -3.62
N HIS A 344 -8.64 20.39 -4.47
CA HIS A 344 -7.29 20.06 -4.06
C HIS A 344 -6.28 20.99 -4.74
N GLY A 345 -5.81 22.01 -4.04
CA GLY A 345 -4.79 22.97 -4.51
C GLY A 345 -3.39 22.38 -4.76
N THR A 346 -3.27 21.12 -5.10
CA THR A 346 -2.00 20.38 -5.27
C THR A 346 -1.34 20.65 -6.62
N PRO A 347 0.01 20.49 -6.74
CA PRO A 347 0.74 20.58 -8.02
C PRO A 347 0.19 19.64 -9.10
N MET A 348 -0.25 18.44 -8.72
CA MET A 348 -0.89 17.46 -9.61
C MET A 348 -2.23 17.99 -10.13
N GLY A 349 -3.02 18.67 -9.30
CA GLY A 349 -4.26 19.33 -9.71
C GLY A 349 -4.06 20.41 -10.79
N ARG A 350 -2.93 21.11 -10.81
CA ARG A 350 -2.59 22.08 -11.86
C ARG A 350 -2.26 21.42 -13.20
N MET A 351 -1.54 20.31 -13.20
CA MET A 351 -1.21 19.53 -14.39
C MET A 351 -2.48 18.94 -15.03
N GLN A 352 -3.33 18.36 -14.23
CA GLN A 352 -4.58 17.75 -14.67
C GLN A 352 -5.59 18.80 -15.17
N LYS A 353 -5.67 20.01 -14.56
CA LYS A 353 -6.45 21.12 -15.09
C LYS A 353 -6.04 21.50 -16.52
N ARG A 354 -4.74 21.45 -16.84
CA ARG A 354 -4.23 21.68 -18.20
C ARG A 354 -4.68 20.58 -19.16
N LEU A 355 -4.77 19.34 -18.73
CA LEU A 355 -5.22 18.20 -19.52
C LEU A 355 -6.74 18.23 -19.77
N ALA A 356 -7.53 18.73 -18.82
CA ALA A 356 -8.98 18.85 -18.95
C ALA A 356 -9.43 20.07 -19.78
N ALA A 357 -8.63 21.14 -19.84
CA ALA A 357 -8.98 22.40 -20.50
C ALA A 357 -9.33 22.25 -22.00
N PRO A 358 -8.63 21.46 -22.84
CA PRO A 358 -8.96 21.30 -24.25
C PRO A 358 -10.36 20.75 -24.52
N TRP A 359 -10.86 19.86 -23.64
CA TRP A 359 -12.15 19.19 -23.80
C TRP A 359 -13.34 20.07 -23.41
N VAL A 360 -13.12 21.04 -22.53
CA VAL A 360 -14.14 22.04 -22.19
C VAL A 360 -14.32 23.04 -23.34
N THR A 361 -13.27 23.27 -24.14
CA THR A 361 -13.26 24.23 -25.23
C THR A 361 -13.83 23.66 -26.55
N LEU A 362 -13.75 22.36 -26.78
CA LEU A 362 -14.26 21.68 -27.99
C LEU A 362 -15.78 21.66 -28.14
N LYS A 363 -16.53 22.27 -27.22
CA LYS A 363 -17.98 22.38 -27.27
C LYS A 363 -18.47 23.63 -28.04
N ILE A 364 -17.57 24.39 -28.68
CA ILE A 364 -17.89 25.68 -29.31
C ILE A 364 -17.79 25.61 -30.85
N CYS A 365 -17.63 24.42 -31.42
CA CYS A 365 -17.72 24.27 -32.90
C CYS A 365 -18.88 23.35 -33.25
#